data_714ab0ddf89f0e6c4567fc932860f3e6
#
_entry.id   714ab0ddf89f0e6c4567fc932860f3e6
#
_cell.length_a   1.000
_cell.length_b   1.000
_cell.length_c   1.000
_cell.angle_alpha   90.00
_cell.angle_beta   90.00
_cell.angle_gamma   90.00
#
_symmetry.space_group_name_H-M   'P 1'
#
loop_
_entity.id
_entity.type
_entity.pdbx_description
1 polymer ?
#
loop_
_entity_poly.entity_id
_entity_poly.type
_entity_poly.pdbx_seq_one_letter_code
_entity_poly.pdbx_strand_id
1 'polypeptide(L)'
;MICHDLPDYLREEILLHPEKRNFPSFDLSTLLRTVFTPTEGCKVCVLLDFDEPAAMMKDYRFLNEEGFPIQKRAHQHFYQGLQNGVMAKLGMHGGEMFAYRMTYGSNLDLPDELYDAQGNQLSFERDLYPKYDIILCISTYSATAPLTAKAKEYGFRGATLHGLNDIILSSGLAVNYHEVSRDAEKIRLAMTNADSIEIDFALEDGRVLTAWLGLEAQDAQKSHGLCNGLAPDIANLPAGEVYFVPSDARGQFPMKYEDGTLGVLDVVDRNIV
;
A
#
# COMPACT_ATOMS: atom_id res chain seq x y z
N MET A 1 18.19 18.57 -11.07
CA MET A 1 19.39 17.69 -10.99
C MET A 1 19.38 16.86 -12.25
N ILE A 2 20.23 17.18 -13.21
CA ILE A 2 20.30 16.48 -14.48
C ILE A 2 20.92 15.11 -14.18
N CYS A 3 20.36 14.01 -14.71
CA CYS A 3 20.90 12.64 -14.55
C CYS A 3 22.40 12.48 -14.93
N HIS A 4 23.02 13.50 -15.47
CA HIS A 4 24.45 13.53 -15.79
C HIS A 4 25.37 13.58 -14.57
N ASP A 5 24.88 13.98 -13.39
CA ASP A 5 25.69 14.10 -12.17
C ASP A 5 25.55 12.92 -11.20
N LEU A 6 24.82 11.87 -11.60
CA LEU A 6 24.79 10.62 -10.82
C LEU A 6 26.10 9.85 -11.02
N PRO A 7 26.71 9.34 -9.94
CA PRO A 7 27.86 8.44 -10.03
C PRO A 7 27.55 7.26 -10.97
N ASP A 8 28.55 6.85 -11.78
CA ASP A 8 28.37 5.79 -12.79
C ASP A 8 27.79 4.49 -12.23
N TYR A 9 28.07 4.13 -10.97
CA TYR A 9 27.51 2.95 -10.32
C TYR A 9 25.98 3.05 -10.09
N LEU A 10 25.44 4.26 -9.91
CA LEU A 10 23.99 4.47 -9.81
C LEU A 10 23.32 4.46 -11.18
N ARG A 11 24.03 4.86 -12.23
CA ARG A 11 23.53 4.76 -13.62
C ARG A 11 23.40 3.30 -14.06
N GLU A 12 24.38 2.47 -13.73
CA GLU A 12 24.32 1.02 -14.04
C GLU A 12 23.25 0.30 -13.23
N GLU A 13 23.00 0.66 -11.95
CA GLU A 13 21.93 0.07 -11.13
C GLU A 13 20.52 0.50 -11.56
N ILE A 14 20.35 1.74 -12.02
CA ILE A 14 19.03 2.24 -12.50
C ILE A 14 18.67 1.63 -13.86
N LEU A 15 19.67 1.32 -14.70
CA LEU A 15 19.50 0.66 -15.99
C LEU A 15 19.41 -0.87 -15.89
N LEU A 16 19.58 -1.45 -14.68
CA LEU A 16 19.36 -2.86 -14.46
C LEU A 16 17.90 -3.20 -14.69
N HIS A 17 17.63 -3.95 -15.74
CA HIS A 17 16.33 -4.47 -16.14
C HIS A 17 15.51 -4.91 -14.94
N PRO A 18 14.27 -4.42 -14.77
CA PRO A 18 13.39 -4.83 -13.67
C PRO A 18 13.17 -6.35 -13.61
N GLU A 19 13.40 -7.05 -14.73
CA GLU A 19 13.28 -8.51 -14.88
C GLU A 19 14.29 -9.33 -14.07
N LYS A 20 15.33 -8.74 -13.47
CA LYS A 20 16.38 -9.43 -12.73
C LYS A 20 16.39 -9.21 -11.23
N ARG A 21 15.42 -8.50 -10.67
CA ARG A 21 15.33 -8.34 -9.23
C ARG A 21 14.79 -9.61 -8.60
N ASN A 22 15.65 -10.38 -7.94
CA ASN A 22 15.24 -11.49 -7.09
C ASN A 22 14.73 -10.93 -5.76
N PHE A 23 13.42 -10.78 -5.64
CA PHE A 23 12.82 -10.51 -4.35
C PHE A 23 12.83 -11.78 -3.49
N PRO A 24 13.02 -11.68 -2.17
CA PRO A 24 12.85 -12.80 -1.27
C PRO A 24 11.39 -13.29 -1.32
N SER A 25 11.14 -14.52 -0.90
CA SER A 25 9.78 -15.00 -0.72
C SER A 25 9.05 -14.17 0.33
N PHE A 26 7.76 -13.94 0.13
CA PHE A 26 6.92 -13.26 1.11
C PHE A 26 6.98 -13.97 2.47
N ASP A 27 7.26 -13.21 3.53
CA ASP A 27 7.25 -13.65 4.93
C ASP A 27 6.44 -12.66 5.77
N LEU A 28 5.26 -13.08 6.21
CA LEU A 28 4.36 -12.29 7.03
C LEU A 28 5.04 -11.82 8.33
N SER A 29 5.90 -12.65 8.93
CA SER A 29 6.57 -12.25 10.19
C SER A 29 7.57 -11.12 9.96
N THR A 30 8.23 -11.09 8.81
CA THR A 30 9.13 -10.01 8.42
C THR A 30 8.35 -8.74 8.10
N LEU A 31 7.23 -8.86 7.36
CA LEU A 31 6.35 -7.72 7.09
C LEU A 31 5.87 -7.07 8.39
N LEU A 32 5.25 -7.84 9.29
CA LEU A 32 4.71 -7.31 10.55
C LEU A 32 5.80 -6.69 11.43
N ARG A 33 6.98 -7.30 11.50
CA ARG A 33 8.10 -6.78 12.27
C ARG A 33 8.63 -5.46 11.72
N THR A 34 8.80 -5.36 10.41
CA THR A 34 9.37 -4.15 9.79
C THR A 34 8.37 -3.02 9.73
N VAL A 35 7.09 -3.29 9.46
CA VAL A 35 6.06 -2.26 9.39
C VAL A 35 5.65 -1.77 10.78
N PHE A 36 5.39 -2.66 11.74
CA PHE A 36 4.74 -2.29 13.00
C PHE A 36 5.64 -2.36 14.23
N THR A 37 6.72 -3.15 14.19
CA THR A 37 7.52 -3.44 15.40
C THR A 37 6.59 -3.79 16.57
N PRO A 38 5.79 -4.86 16.48
CA PRO A 38 4.76 -5.16 17.47
C PRO A 38 5.38 -5.42 18.84
N THR A 39 4.72 -4.92 19.89
CA THR A 39 5.07 -5.21 21.28
C THR A 39 4.42 -6.51 21.73
N GLU A 40 4.98 -7.14 22.76
CA GLU A 40 4.39 -8.35 23.34
C GLU A 40 2.96 -8.07 23.84
N GLY A 41 2.05 -8.98 23.54
CA GLY A 41 0.64 -8.85 23.86
C GLY A 41 -0.18 -8.04 22.84
N CYS A 42 0.44 -7.50 21.80
CA CYS A 42 -0.24 -6.75 20.75
C CYS A 42 -1.29 -7.62 20.05
N LYS A 43 -2.51 -7.10 19.90
CA LYS A 43 -3.64 -7.83 19.32
C LYS A 43 -3.87 -7.44 17.86
N VAL A 44 -3.87 -8.45 16.96
CA VAL A 44 -4.00 -8.24 15.52
C VAL A 44 -5.28 -8.89 14.98
N CYS A 45 -5.90 -8.29 13.94
CA CYS A 45 -6.94 -8.93 13.15
C CYS A 45 -6.75 -8.71 11.65
N VAL A 46 -7.47 -9.51 10.86
CA VAL A 46 -7.57 -9.39 9.41
C VAL A 46 -8.97 -8.91 9.05
N LEU A 47 -9.07 -7.93 8.18
CA LEU A 47 -10.32 -7.33 7.73
C LEU A 47 -10.44 -7.47 6.21
N LEU A 48 -11.57 -7.97 5.73
CA LEU A 48 -11.89 -8.20 4.32
C LEU A 48 -13.14 -7.41 3.90
N ASP A 49 -13.38 -7.34 2.60
CA ASP A 49 -14.62 -6.80 2.03
C ASP A 49 -15.35 -7.82 1.15
N PHE A 50 -16.67 -7.82 1.21
CA PHE A 50 -17.56 -8.62 0.34
C PHE A 50 -18.87 -7.88 0.08
N ASP A 51 -19.57 -8.22 -1.01
CA ASP A 51 -20.94 -7.75 -1.25
C ASP A 51 -21.91 -8.26 -0.18
N GLU A 52 -21.79 -9.55 0.19
CA GLU A 52 -22.58 -10.23 1.19
C GLU A 52 -21.68 -10.80 2.30
N PRO A 53 -21.11 -9.95 3.17
CA PRO A 53 -20.06 -10.37 4.10
C PRO A 53 -20.55 -11.45 5.09
N ALA A 54 -21.78 -11.38 5.59
CA ALA A 54 -22.33 -12.39 6.50
C ALA A 54 -22.32 -13.79 5.87
N ALA A 55 -22.77 -13.88 4.61
CA ALA A 55 -22.85 -15.16 3.89
C ALA A 55 -21.46 -15.70 3.53
N MET A 56 -20.55 -14.81 3.09
CA MET A 56 -19.21 -15.19 2.66
C MET A 56 -18.30 -15.57 3.83
N MET A 57 -18.46 -14.92 4.97
CA MET A 57 -17.66 -15.21 6.18
C MET A 57 -18.08 -16.50 6.88
N LYS A 58 -19.36 -16.84 6.82
CA LYS A 58 -19.85 -18.05 7.48
C LYS A 58 -19.10 -19.29 7.01
N ASP A 59 -18.37 -19.90 7.95
CA ASP A 59 -17.51 -21.07 7.70
C ASP A 59 -16.51 -20.85 6.54
N TYR A 60 -16.12 -19.60 6.30
CA TYR A 60 -15.25 -19.18 5.19
C TYR A 60 -15.76 -19.66 3.82
N ARG A 61 -17.05 -19.55 3.58
CA ARG A 61 -17.72 -20.01 2.37
C ARG A 61 -17.03 -19.49 1.09
N PHE A 62 -16.51 -18.25 1.09
CA PHE A 62 -15.81 -17.66 -0.05
C PHE A 62 -14.62 -18.50 -0.56
N LEU A 63 -14.04 -19.36 0.26
CA LEU A 63 -12.94 -20.24 -0.19
C LEU A 63 -13.39 -21.27 -1.22
N ASN A 64 -14.67 -21.68 -1.18
CA ASN A 64 -15.27 -22.67 -2.08
C ASN A 64 -16.04 -22.04 -3.24
N GLU A 65 -16.22 -20.71 -3.27
CA GLU A 65 -16.90 -20.00 -4.35
C GLU A 65 -15.93 -19.62 -5.46
N GLU A 66 -16.39 -19.49 -6.68
CA GLU A 66 -15.61 -18.87 -7.76
C GLU A 66 -15.42 -17.37 -7.48
N GLY A 67 -14.27 -16.82 -7.89
CA GLY A 67 -13.94 -15.42 -7.62
C GLY A 67 -13.20 -15.21 -6.30
N PHE A 68 -13.26 -14.01 -5.73
CA PHE A 68 -12.63 -13.58 -4.49
C PHE A 68 -11.11 -13.81 -4.41
N PRO A 69 -10.34 -13.51 -5.48
CA PRO A 69 -8.90 -13.81 -5.49
C PRO A 69 -8.13 -13.02 -4.41
N ILE A 70 -8.54 -11.79 -4.10
CA ILE A 70 -7.94 -10.93 -3.07
C ILE A 70 -8.17 -11.56 -1.69
N GLN A 71 -9.42 -11.89 -1.37
CA GLN A 71 -9.82 -12.43 -0.07
C GLN A 71 -9.26 -13.84 0.17
N LYS A 72 -9.16 -14.66 -0.88
CA LYS A 72 -8.51 -15.98 -0.81
C LYS A 72 -7.01 -15.86 -0.50
N ARG A 73 -6.30 -14.92 -1.14
CA ARG A 73 -4.90 -14.64 -0.82
C ARG A 73 -4.73 -14.06 0.59
N ALA A 74 -5.63 -13.19 1.01
CA ALA A 74 -5.62 -12.67 2.39
C ALA A 74 -5.79 -13.80 3.41
N HIS A 75 -6.71 -14.72 3.19
CA HIS A 75 -6.86 -15.90 4.02
C HIS A 75 -5.59 -16.77 4.03
N GLN A 76 -5.06 -17.10 2.85
CA GLN A 76 -3.90 -17.99 2.72
C GLN A 76 -2.63 -17.40 3.34
N HIS A 77 -2.30 -16.14 3.03
CA HIS A 77 -1.01 -15.55 3.39
C HIS A 77 -1.03 -14.79 4.72
N PHE A 78 -2.16 -14.20 5.09
CA PHE A 78 -2.26 -13.42 6.32
C PHE A 78 -2.96 -14.19 7.44
N TYR A 79 -4.22 -14.60 7.25
CA TYR A 79 -4.94 -15.31 8.30
C TYR A 79 -4.26 -16.62 8.69
N GLN A 80 -4.02 -17.53 7.73
CA GLN A 80 -3.32 -18.78 8.02
C GLN A 80 -1.88 -18.54 8.51
N GLY A 81 -1.18 -17.54 8.00
CA GLY A 81 0.14 -17.14 8.47
C GLY A 81 0.14 -16.77 9.96
N LEU A 82 -0.83 -15.97 10.39
CA LEU A 82 -1.02 -15.63 11.80
C LEU A 82 -1.27 -16.88 12.65
N GLN A 83 -2.19 -17.76 12.22
CA GLN A 83 -2.52 -18.99 12.93
C GLN A 83 -1.35 -19.99 12.97
N ASN A 84 -0.54 -20.04 11.93
CA ASN A 84 0.57 -21.00 11.78
C ASN A 84 1.89 -20.54 12.43
N GLY A 85 1.82 -19.78 13.52
CA GLY A 85 2.95 -19.50 14.40
C GLY A 85 3.55 -18.10 14.28
N VAL A 86 3.12 -17.26 13.34
CA VAL A 86 3.61 -15.85 13.24
C VAL A 86 3.27 -15.06 14.50
N MET A 87 2.06 -15.21 15.04
CA MET A 87 1.67 -14.58 16.30
C MET A 87 2.57 -14.99 17.46
N ALA A 88 2.78 -16.30 17.63
CA ALA A 88 3.65 -16.80 18.69
C ALA A 88 5.11 -16.30 18.55
N LYS A 89 5.62 -16.25 17.31
CA LYS A 89 6.98 -15.74 16.99
C LYS A 89 7.15 -14.26 17.33
N LEU A 90 6.08 -13.47 17.24
CA LEU A 90 6.10 -12.02 17.47
C LEU A 90 5.49 -11.60 18.82
N GLY A 91 5.09 -12.55 19.67
CA GLY A 91 4.43 -12.26 20.96
C GLY A 91 3.05 -11.61 20.80
N MET A 92 2.37 -11.84 19.68
CA MET A 92 1.07 -11.25 19.34
C MET A 92 -0.09 -12.19 19.70
N HIS A 93 -1.29 -11.63 19.79
CA HIS A 93 -2.53 -12.35 20.06
C HIS A 93 -3.62 -11.97 19.05
N GLY A 94 -4.79 -12.62 19.14
CA GLY A 94 -5.91 -12.39 18.24
C GLY A 94 -5.83 -13.26 16.99
N GLY A 95 -5.67 -12.65 15.84
CA GLY A 95 -5.60 -13.33 14.55
C GLY A 95 -6.98 -13.65 13.98
N GLU A 96 -8.07 -13.09 14.55
CA GLU A 96 -9.42 -13.26 14.03
C GLU A 96 -9.57 -12.57 12.67
N MET A 97 -10.49 -13.09 11.86
CA MET A 97 -10.84 -12.53 10.58
C MET A 97 -12.27 -11.99 10.61
N PHE A 98 -12.44 -10.79 10.06
CA PHE A 98 -13.71 -10.10 9.94
C PHE A 98 -13.93 -9.63 8.51
N ALA A 99 -15.18 -9.34 8.17
CA ALA A 99 -15.48 -8.69 6.90
C ALA A 99 -16.57 -7.62 7.03
N TYR A 100 -16.53 -6.66 6.14
CA TYR A 100 -17.51 -5.60 5.99
C TYR A 100 -18.09 -5.59 4.58
N ARG A 101 -19.20 -4.86 4.40
CA ARG A 101 -19.81 -4.69 3.08
C ARG A 101 -18.92 -3.81 2.23
N MET A 102 -18.57 -4.30 1.03
CA MET A 102 -17.78 -3.58 0.03
C MET A 102 -18.35 -2.19 -0.25
N THR A 103 -17.47 -1.20 -0.36
CA THR A 103 -17.85 0.21 -0.54
C THR A 103 -18.05 0.62 -1.99
N TYR A 104 -17.60 -0.20 -2.96
CA TYR A 104 -17.61 0.08 -4.41
C TYR A 104 -16.84 1.33 -4.82
N GLY A 105 -16.00 1.84 -3.96
CA GLY A 105 -15.12 2.98 -4.23
C GLY A 105 -14.02 3.09 -3.20
N SER A 106 -12.84 3.56 -3.62
CA SER A 106 -11.70 3.76 -2.73
C SER A 106 -11.90 4.95 -1.82
N ASN A 107 -11.49 4.78 -0.56
CA ASN A 107 -11.48 5.81 0.49
C ASN A 107 -12.87 6.38 0.85
N LEU A 108 -13.92 5.64 0.57
CA LEU A 108 -15.26 5.93 1.09
C LEU A 108 -15.38 5.47 2.54
N ASP A 109 -16.32 6.08 3.28
CA ASP A 109 -16.59 5.70 4.67
C ASP A 109 -16.99 4.25 4.79
N LEU A 110 -16.46 3.56 5.81
CA LEU A 110 -16.81 2.19 6.11
C LEU A 110 -18.15 2.13 6.85
N PRO A 111 -18.99 1.12 6.56
CA PRO A 111 -20.19 0.87 7.37
C PRO A 111 -19.80 0.49 8.80
N ASP A 112 -20.65 0.72 9.80
CA ASP A 112 -20.37 0.25 11.17
C ASP A 112 -20.54 -1.28 11.32
N GLU A 113 -21.30 -1.90 10.42
CA GLU A 113 -21.52 -3.35 10.48
C GLU A 113 -20.33 -4.12 9.94
N LEU A 114 -19.86 -5.08 10.73
CA LEU A 114 -18.89 -6.10 10.30
C LEU A 114 -19.38 -7.49 10.72
N TYR A 115 -18.75 -8.53 10.20
CA TYR A 115 -19.18 -9.92 10.39
C TYR A 115 -17.98 -10.81 10.72
N ASP A 116 -18.19 -11.69 11.71
CA ASP A 116 -17.19 -12.69 12.11
C ASP A 116 -17.24 -13.97 11.23
N ALA A 117 -16.37 -14.95 11.53
CA ALA A 117 -16.29 -16.22 10.80
C ALA A 117 -17.53 -17.12 10.93
N GLN A 118 -18.46 -16.80 11.84
CA GLN A 118 -19.75 -17.47 12.00
C GLN A 118 -20.87 -16.74 11.26
N GLY A 119 -20.57 -15.58 10.69
CA GLY A 119 -21.53 -14.71 10.02
C GLY A 119 -22.37 -13.86 11.00
N ASN A 120 -21.95 -13.77 12.27
CA ASN A 120 -22.62 -12.89 13.23
C ASN A 120 -22.24 -11.45 12.96
N GLN A 121 -23.26 -10.57 13.06
CA GLN A 121 -23.07 -9.13 12.94
C GLN A 121 -22.46 -8.54 14.22
N LEU A 122 -21.44 -7.71 14.04
CA LEU A 122 -20.71 -6.96 15.04
C LEU A 122 -20.67 -5.48 14.64
N SER A 123 -20.07 -4.62 15.47
CA SER A 123 -19.86 -3.20 15.19
C SER A 123 -18.37 -2.89 15.15
N PHE A 124 -17.93 -2.14 14.16
CA PHE A 124 -16.57 -1.62 14.09
C PHE A 124 -16.21 -0.82 15.34
N GLU A 125 -17.11 0.08 15.78
CA GLU A 125 -16.87 1.00 16.89
C GLU A 125 -16.86 0.31 18.25
N ARG A 126 -17.65 -0.76 18.46
CA ARG A 126 -17.72 -1.48 19.73
C ARG A 126 -16.86 -2.72 19.79
N ASP A 127 -16.70 -3.40 18.64
CA ASP A 127 -16.20 -4.78 18.63
C ASP A 127 -14.86 -4.93 17.92
N LEU A 128 -14.43 -3.96 17.08
CA LEU A 128 -13.15 -4.04 16.37
C LEU A 128 -12.17 -2.96 16.86
N TYR A 129 -12.46 -1.67 16.61
CA TYR A 129 -11.49 -0.59 16.84
C TYR A 129 -10.93 -0.53 18.26
N PRO A 130 -11.74 -0.68 19.34
CA PRO A 130 -11.21 -0.62 20.71
C PRO A 130 -10.54 -1.91 21.17
N LYS A 131 -10.61 -3.00 20.40
CA LYS A 131 -10.15 -4.33 20.84
C LYS A 131 -8.86 -4.80 20.15
N TYR A 132 -8.43 -4.15 19.07
CA TYR A 132 -7.27 -4.55 18.30
C TYR A 132 -6.26 -3.42 18.19
N ASP A 133 -4.99 -3.75 18.40
CA ASP A 133 -3.88 -2.81 18.29
C ASP A 133 -3.41 -2.66 16.85
N ILE A 134 -3.57 -3.72 16.04
CA ILE A 134 -3.20 -3.76 14.62
C ILE A 134 -4.35 -4.33 13.78
N ILE A 135 -4.77 -3.57 12.77
CA ILE A 135 -5.80 -3.98 11.80
C ILE A 135 -5.15 -4.12 10.42
N LEU A 136 -5.17 -5.33 9.85
CA LEU A 136 -4.71 -5.62 8.49
C LEU A 136 -5.94 -5.66 7.56
N CYS A 137 -6.21 -4.57 6.85
CA CYS A 137 -7.34 -4.48 5.93
C CYS A 137 -6.89 -4.86 4.52
N ILE A 138 -7.32 -6.04 4.05
CA ILE A 138 -7.02 -6.53 2.71
C ILE A 138 -8.32 -6.55 1.90
N SER A 139 -8.49 -5.59 1.03
CA SER A 139 -9.79 -5.27 0.41
C SER A 139 -9.70 -5.07 -1.10
N THR A 140 -10.85 -5.05 -1.74
CA THR A 140 -10.99 -4.75 -3.15
C THR A 140 -10.72 -3.26 -3.42
N TYR A 141 -11.32 -2.40 -2.60
CA TYR A 141 -11.13 -0.94 -2.66
C TYR A 141 -10.32 -0.45 -1.48
N SER A 142 -9.52 0.61 -1.69
CA SER A 142 -8.72 1.20 -0.61
C SER A 142 -9.60 1.72 0.53
N ALA A 143 -9.25 1.34 1.76
CA ALA A 143 -9.86 1.82 2.99
C ALA A 143 -8.90 2.72 3.80
N THR A 144 -7.86 3.27 3.16
CA THR A 144 -6.78 3.99 3.87
C THR A 144 -7.30 5.24 4.58
N ALA A 145 -8.04 6.09 3.89
CA ALA A 145 -8.51 7.35 4.47
C ALA A 145 -9.48 7.12 5.66
N PRO A 146 -10.56 6.32 5.54
CA PRO A 146 -11.46 6.09 6.66
C PRO A 146 -10.77 5.39 7.85
N LEU A 147 -9.91 4.40 7.61
CA LEU A 147 -9.18 3.75 8.69
C LEU A 147 -8.16 4.69 9.36
N THR A 148 -7.52 5.60 8.61
CA THR A 148 -6.63 6.61 9.19
C THR A 148 -7.39 7.55 10.14
N ALA A 149 -8.59 7.97 9.78
CA ALA A 149 -9.44 8.79 10.64
C ALA A 149 -9.79 8.02 11.93
N LYS A 150 -10.26 6.77 11.80
CA LYS A 150 -10.62 5.93 12.94
C LYS A 150 -9.41 5.50 13.79
N ALA A 151 -8.25 5.30 13.20
CA ALA A 151 -7.03 5.03 13.96
C ALA A 151 -6.69 6.17 14.92
N LYS A 152 -6.82 7.43 14.48
CA LYS A 152 -6.60 8.61 15.33
C LYS A 152 -7.63 8.71 16.46
N GLU A 153 -8.87 8.29 16.22
CA GLU A 153 -9.95 8.31 17.19
C GLU A 153 -9.80 7.21 18.25
N TYR A 154 -9.46 5.98 17.85
CA TYR A 154 -9.47 4.81 18.70
C TYR A 154 -8.08 4.34 19.18
N GLY A 155 -7.01 4.87 18.62
CA GLY A 155 -5.65 4.60 19.08
C GLY A 155 -5.00 3.36 18.49
N PHE A 156 -5.56 2.71 17.45
CA PHE A 156 -4.97 1.55 16.81
C PHE A 156 -4.01 1.94 15.67
N ARG A 157 -3.22 0.98 15.21
CA ARG A 157 -2.41 1.04 13.99
C ARG A 157 -2.93 0.05 12.97
N GLY A 158 -2.54 0.20 11.70
CA GLY A 158 -2.96 -0.78 10.70
C GLY A 158 -2.22 -0.67 9.39
N ALA A 159 -2.56 -1.58 8.50
CA ALA A 159 -2.18 -1.51 7.10
C ALA A 159 -3.37 -1.79 6.20
N THR A 160 -3.43 -1.08 5.09
CA THR A 160 -4.36 -1.35 3.98
C THR A 160 -3.61 -1.93 2.80
N LEU A 161 -4.15 -3.01 2.24
CA LEU A 161 -3.59 -3.75 1.10
C LEU A 161 -4.71 -4.01 0.10
N HIS A 162 -5.07 -3.00 -0.70
CA HIS A 162 -6.11 -3.18 -1.70
C HIS A 162 -5.57 -3.84 -2.96
N GLY A 163 -6.40 -4.64 -3.62
CA GLY A 163 -6.03 -5.31 -4.86
C GLY A 163 -4.92 -6.36 -4.74
N LEU A 164 -4.76 -6.99 -3.56
CA LEU A 164 -3.70 -7.98 -3.31
C LEU A 164 -3.65 -9.07 -4.37
N ASN A 165 -2.47 -9.24 -4.99
CA ASN A 165 -2.20 -10.23 -6.02
C ASN A 165 -0.79 -10.85 -5.86
N ASP A 166 -0.46 -11.84 -6.72
CA ASP A 166 0.80 -12.58 -6.61
C ASP A 166 2.03 -11.72 -6.92
N ILE A 167 1.89 -10.70 -7.78
CA ILE A 167 2.98 -9.76 -8.08
C ILE A 167 3.28 -8.92 -6.84
N ILE A 168 2.26 -8.38 -6.19
CA ILE A 168 2.41 -7.61 -4.96
C ILE A 168 3.06 -8.45 -3.85
N LEU A 169 2.61 -9.70 -3.66
CA LEU A 169 3.17 -10.63 -2.68
C LEU A 169 4.65 -10.93 -2.95
N SER A 170 5.02 -11.15 -4.21
CA SER A 170 6.39 -11.52 -4.60
C SER A 170 7.32 -10.34 -4.83
N SER A 171 6.86 -9.10 -4.67
CA SER A 171 7.65 -7.89 -4.89
C SER A 171 7.47 -6.87 -3.76
N GLY A 172 6.46 -6.02 -3.85
CA GLY A 172 6.27 -4.89 -2.94
C GLY A 172 6.08 -5.25 -1.47
N LEU A 173 5.54 -6.44 -1.15
CA LEU A 173 5.42 -6.93 0.23
C LEU A 173 6.62 -7.78 0.69
N ALA A 174 7.53 -8.13 -0.20
CA ALA A 174 8.72 -8.94 0.10
C ALA A 174 9.97 -8.08 0.37
N VAL A 175 9.81 -6.80 0.63
CA VAL A 175 10.90 -5.84 0.87
C VAL A 175 11.07 -5.52 2.36
N ASN A 176 12.23 -4.96 2.70
CA ASN A 176 12.48 -4.40 4.03
C ASN A 176 12.01 -2.92 4.06
N TYR A 177 10.92 -2.64 4.74
CA TYR A 177 10.35 -1.29 4.80
C TYR A 177 11.23 -0.27 5.52
N HIS A 178 12.17 -0.67 6.36
CA HIS A 178 13.17 0.26 6.90
C HIS A 178 14.13 0.76 5.80
N GLU A 179 14.50 -0.10 4.86
CA GLU A 179 15.34 0.28 3.71
C GLU A 179 14.54 1.16 2.75
N VAL A 180 13.32 0.77 2.40
CA VAL A 180 12.40 1.58 1.57
C VAL A 180 12.21 2.97 2.18
N SER A 181 11.94 3.07 3.48
CA SER A 181 11.75 4.35 4.16
C SER A 181 12.99 5.23 4.14
N ARG A 182 14.18 4.63 4.30
CA ARG A 182 15.45 5.36 4.24
C ARG A 182 15.72 5.91 2.85
N ASP A 183 15.45 5.13 1.81
CA ASP A 183 15.70 5.56 0.44
C ASP A 183 14.63 6.57 -0.03
N ALA A 184 13.37 6.38 0.36
CA ALA A 184 12.33 7.38 0.16
C ALA A 184 12.67 8.73 0.85
N GLU A 185 13.28 8.71 2.05
CA GLU A 185 13.70 9.94 2.73
C GLU A 185 14.79 10.70 1.97
N LYS A 186 15.76 10.00 1.38
CA LYS A 186 16.79 10.65 0.54
C LYS A 186 16.15 11.35 -0.67
N ILE A 187 15.21 10.69 -1.34
CA ILE A 187 14.50 11.27 -2.48
C ILE A 187 13.64 12.45 -2.02
N ARG A 188 12.91 12.28 -0.92
CA ARG A 188 12.08 13.35 -0.35
C ARG A 188 12.90 14.61 -0.05
N LEU A 189 14.05 14.46 0.59
CA LEU A 189 14.95 15.59 0.88
C LEU A 189 15.49 16.23 -0.39
N ALA A 190 15.87 15.42 -1.39
CA ALA A 190 16.33 15.95 -2.67
C ALA A 190 15.24 16.75 -3.37
N MET A 191 14.00 16.25 -3.41
CA MET A 191 12.85 16.93 -4.01
C MET A 191 12.46 18.20 -3.25
N THR A 192 12.48 18.18 -1.89
CA THR A 192 12.20 19.37 -1.06
C THR A 192 13.22 20.50 -1.31
N ASN A 193 14.47 20.17 -1.63
CA ASN A 193 15.53 21.14 -1.87
C ASN A 193 15.70 21.53 -3.35
N ALA A 194 14.92 20.94 -4.26
CA ALA A 194 14.97 21.24 -5.68
C ALA A 194 13.94 22.31 -6.06
N ASP A 195 14.30 23.17 -7.00
CA ASP A 195 13.37 24.15 -7.58
C ASP A 195 12.44 23.52 -8.61
N SER A 196 12.90 22.44 -9.27
CA SER A 196 12.14 21.74 -10.30
C SER A 196 12.63 20.30 -10.49
N ILE A 197 11.80 19.50 -11.15
CA ILE A 197 12.16 18.17 -11.66
C ILE A 197 11.93 18.15 -13.17
N GLU A 198 12.88 17.57 -13.90
CA GLU A 198 12.74 17.21 -15.30
C GLU A 198 12.75 15.69 -15.44
N ILE A 199 11.77 15.15 -16.16
CA ILE A 199 11.60 13.70 -16.35
C ILE A 199 11.63 13.40 -17.85
N ASP A 200 12.58 12.58 -18.26
CA ASP A 200 12.69 12.07 -19.62
C ASP A 200 12.06 10.68 -19.73
N PHE A 201 11.15 10.53 -20.66
CA PHE A 201 10.49 9.26 -21.00
C PHE A 201 11.05 8.73 -22.32
N ALA A 202 11.94 7.76 -22.28
CA ALA A 202 12.44 7.07 -23.47
C ALA A 202 11.37 6.08 -23.99
N LEU A 203 10.90 6.27 -25.21
CA LEU A 203 9.92 5.42 -25.86
C LEU A 203 10.59 4.32 -26.68
N GLU A 204 9.89 3.22 -26.91
CA GLU A 204 10.37 2.08 -27.71
C GLU A 204 10.71 2.45 -29.16
N ASP A 205 10.09 3.49 -29.72
CA ASP A 205 10.34 4.00 -31.07
C ASP A 205 11.54 4.97 -31.15
N GLY A 206 12.25 5.17 -30.04
CA GLY A 206 13.45 6.02 -29.94
C GLY A 206 13.17 7.50 -29.68
N ARG A 207 11.89 7.92 -29.57
CA ARG A 207 11.56 9.28 -29.14
C ARG A 207 11.81 9.44 -27.64
N VAL A 208 12.15 10.66 -27.22
CA VAL A 208 12.19 11.06 -25.81
C VAL A 208 11.14 12.14 -25.62
N LEU A 209 10.26 11.95 -24.64
CA LEU A 209 9.33 12.97 -24.20
C LEU A 209 9.82 13.51 -22.87
N THR A 210 9.75 14.81 -22.67
CA THR A 210 10.22 15.47 -21.44
C THR A 210 9.08 16.19 -20.76
N ALA A 211 8.89 15.94 -19.46
CA ALA A 211 8.01 16.68 -18.59
C ALA A 211 8.83 17.48 -17.58
N TRP A 212 8.52 18.75 -17.42
CA TRP A 212 9.11 19.64 -16.42
C TRP A 212 8.04 20.01 -15.37
N LEU A 213 8.42 19.90 -14.09
CA LEU A 213 7.56 20.14 -12.94
C LEU A 213 8.22 21.13 -11.97
N GLY A 214 7.57 22.25 -11.67
CA GLY A 214 8.02 23.22 -10.68
C GLY A 214 7.67 22.79 -9.27
N LEU A 215 8.59 22.91 -8.32
CA LEU A 215 8.43 22.49 -6.93
C LEU A 215 8.17 23.66 -5.97
N GLU A 216 8.69 24.84 -6.26
CA GLU A 216 8.50 26.09 -5.50
C GLU A 216 8.56 25.95 -3.98
N ALA A 217 9.69 25.47 -3.45
CA ALA A 217 9.95 25.36 -2.02
C ALA A 217 8.86 24.61 -1.22
N GLN A 218 8.21 23.63 -1.84
CA GLN A 218 7.27 22.74 -1.16
C GLN A 218 7.98 21.57 -0.51
N ASP A 219 7.52 21.19 0.68
CA ASP A 219 7.98 19.97 1.33
C ASP A 219 7.37 18.75 0.62
N ALA A 220 8.22 17.97 -0.04
CA ALA A 220 7.81 16.68 -0.59
C ALA A 220 7.35 15.74 0.54
N GLN A 221 6.31 14.97 0.29
CA GLN A 221 5.75 13.98 1.20
C GLN A 221 6.22 12.59 0.81
N LYS A 222 6.16 11.64 1.73
CA LYS A 222 6.47 10.23 1.44
C LYS A 222 5.44 9.27 2.04
N SER A 223 5.17 8.19 1.32
CA SER A 223 4.49 7.01 1.82
C SER A 223 5.53 5.90 1.93
N HIS A 224 5.94 5.57 3.13
CA HIS A 224 7.13 4.74 3.38
C HIS A 224 6.84 3.38 4.02
N GLY A 225 5.57 3.08 4.27
CA GLY A 225 5.12 1.79 4.79
C GLY A 225 5.46 1.50 6.25
N LEU A 226 6.07 2.43 7.00
CA LEU A 226 6.33 2.24 8.42
C LEU A 226 5.17 2.77 9.25
N CYS A 227 4.73 1.94 10.20
CA CYS A 227 3.72 2.23 11.19
C CYS A 227 4.20 1.72 12.56
N ASN A 228 5.49 1.99 12.86
CA ASN A 228 6.25 1.38 13.97
C ASN A 228 6.27 2.22 15.25
N GLY A 229 5.62 3.38 15.26
CA GLY A 229 5.48 4.22 16.43
C GLY A 229 4.38 3.76 17.40
N LEU A 230 4.25 4.48 18.52
CA LEU A 230 3.07 4.34 19.41
C LEU A 230 1.89 5.20 18.94
N ALA A 231 2.13 6.14 18.03
CA ALA A 231 1.08 6.97 17.46
C ALA A 231 0.16 6.15 16.55
N PRO A 232 -1.15 6.38 16.61
CA PRO A 232 -2.11 5.79 15.69
C PRO A 232 -1.79 6.17 14.25
N ASP A 233 -1.70 5.18 13.38
CA ASP A 233 -1.37 5.40 11.97
C ASP A 233 -1.80 4.22 11.09
N ILE A 234 -1.96 4.46 9.78
CA ILE A 234 -2.28 3.45 8.78
C ILE A 234 -1.25 3.48 7.65
N ALA A 235 -0.54 2.38 7.46
CA ALA A 235 0.32 2.19 6.31
C ALA A 235 -0.50 1.73 5.09
N ASN A 236 -0.37 2.41 3.96
CA ASN A 236 -0.86 1.89 2.68
C ASN A 236 0.23 1.02 2.05
N LEU A 237 -0.02 -0.27 1.86
CA LEU A 237 0.96 -1.24 1.38
C LEU A 237 0.54 -1.88 0.04
N PRO A 238 1.49 -2.11 -0.90
CA PRO A 238 2.92 -1.78 -0.79
C PRO A 238 3.16 -0.27 -0.81
N ALA A 239 4.23 0.16 -0.15
CA ALA A 239 4.62 1.56 -0.04
C ALA A 239 6.02 1.78 -0.62
N GLY A 240 6.45 3.04 -0.73
CA GLY A 240 7.75 3.41 -1.27
C GLY A 240 7.63 4.51 -2.32
N GLU A 241 6.74 5.46 -2.11
CA GLU A 241 6.57 6.63 -2.96
C GLU A 241 7.00 7.92 -2.26
N VAL A 242 7.45 8.88 -3.07
CA VAL A 242 7.63 10.28 -2.67
C VAL A 242 6.79 11.12 -3.63
N TYR A 243 6.05 12.06 -3.10
CA TYR A 243 5.10 12.84 -3.88
C TYR A 243 5.01 14.29 -3.43
N PHE A 244 4.55 15.13 -4.35
CA PHE A 244 4.22 16.54 -4.13
C PHE A 244 3.19 16.96 -5.18
N VAL A 245 2.58 18.13 -5.00
CA VAL A 245 1.73 18.74 -6.02
C VAL A 245 2.56 19.81 -6.72
N PRO A 246 2.86 19.70 -8.03
CA PRO A 246 3.67 20.67 -8.73
C PRO A 246 2.98 22.03 -8.77
N SER A 247 3.74 23.10 -8.53
CA SER A 247 3.27 24.48 -8.64
C SER A 247 3.09 24.93 -10.09
N ASP A 248 3.92 24.35 -10.98
CA ASP A 248 3.86 24.53 -12.43
C ASP A 248 4.22 23.23 -13.14
N ALA A 249 3.67 23.03 -14.34
CA ALA A 249 3.93 21.83 -15.14
C ALA A 249 3.85 22.17 -16.63
N ARG A 250 4.80 21.62 -17.43
CA ARG A 250 4.84 21.77 -18.88
C ARG A 250 5.60 20.62 -19.54
N GLY A 251 5.37 20.42 -20.82
CA GLY A 251 6.05 19.38 -21.60
C GLY A 251 5.14 18.25 -21.99
N GLN A 252 5.68 17.06 -22.12
CA GLN A 252 4.95 15.89 -22.63
C GLN A 252 5.21 14.67 -21.76
N PHE A 253 4.18 13.85 -21.57
CA PHE A 253 4.37 12.53 -20.97
C PHE A 253 3.52 11.45 -21.65
N PRO A 254 4.03 10.20 -21.72
CA PRO A 254 3.30 9.10 -22.32
C PRO A 254 2.29 8.47 -21.36
N MET A 255 1.18 8.01 -21.92
CA MET A 255 0.24 7.11 -21.24
C MET A 255 0.13 5.82 -22.04
N LYS A 256 0.40 4.68 -21.41
CA LYS A 256 0.17 3.36 -22.00
C LYS A 256 -1.07 2.75 -21.40
N TYR A 257 -2.02 2.42 -22.25
CA TYR A 257 -3.27 1.76 -21.87
C TYR A 257 -3.12 0.24 -21.86
N GLU A 258 -4.05 -0.46 -21.20
CA GLU A 258 -4.02 -1.93 -21.07
C GLU A 258 -4.10 -2.66 -22.42
N ASP A 259 -4.77 -2.07 -23.42
CA ASP A 259 -4.85 -2.58 -24.79
C ASP A 259 -3.57 -2.39 -25.62
N GLY A 260 -2.54 -1.77 -25.01
CA GLY A 260 -1.27 -1.46 -25.65
C GLY A 260 -1.26 -0.12 -26.40
N THR A 261 -2.37 0.61 -26.45
CA THR A 261 -2.41 1.96 -27.03
C THR A 261 -1.50 2.89 -26.27
N LEU A 262 -0.70 3.68 -26.98
CA LEU A 262 0.15 4.72 -26.44
C LEU A 262 -0.45 6.08 -26.76
N GLY A 263 -0.80 6.84 -25.71
CA GLY A 263 -1.16 8.26 -25.82
C GLY A 263 0.03 9.14 -25.45
N VAL A 264 0.09 10.34 -25.98
CA VAL A 264 0.97 11.40 -25.53
C VAL A 264 0.11 12.56 -25.08
N LEU A 265 0.33 13.02 -23.86
CA LEU A 265 -0.35 14.17 -23.29
C LEU A 265 0.59 15.37 -23.32
N ASP A 266 0.10 16.45 -23.90
CA ASP A 266 0.76 17.75 -23.86
C ASP A 266 0.30 18.52 -22.62
N VAL A 267 1.25 19.09 -21.89
CA VAL A 267 0.99 19.92 -20.72
C VAL A 267 1.49 21.34 -20.99
N VAL A 268 0.58 22.29 -20.95
CA VAL A 268 0.86 23.71 -21.14
C VAL A 268 0.20 24.47 -19.99
N ASP A 269 1.00 25.26 -19.26
CA ASP A 269 0.52 26.06 -18.12
C ASP A 269 -0.37 25.26 -17.15
N ARG A 270 0.08 24.07 -16.76
CA ARG A 270 -0.61 23.14 -15.84
C ARG A 270 -1.91 22.52 -16.38
N ASN A 271 -2.21 22.70 -17.64
CA ASN A 271 -3.39 22.10 -18.28
C ASN A 271 -2.97 21.05 -19.30
N ILE A 272 -3.73 19.97 -19.37
CA ILE A 272 -3.62 18.99 -20.44
C ILE A 272 -4.35 19.56 -21.66
N VAL A 273 -3.69 19.61 -22.79
CA VAL A 273 -4.19 20.18 -24.06
C VAL A 273 -4.10 19.15 -25.19
#